data_ce8984857428261d40f6bd8e0da46457
#
_entry.id   ce8984857428261d40f6bd8e0da46457
#
_cell.length_a   1.000
_cell.length_b   1.000
_cell.length_c   1.000
_cell.angle_alpha   90.00
_cell.angle_beta   90.00
_cell.angle_gamma   90.00
#
_symmetry.space_group_name_H-M   'P 1'
#
loop_
_entity.id
_entity.type
_entity.pdbx_description
1 polymer ?
#
loop_
_entity_poly.entity_id
_entity_poly.type
_entity_poly.pdbx_seq_one_letter_code
_entity_poly.pdbx_strand_id
1 'polypeptide(L)'
;ADMTLGIECLLTDDAGRAAELAATLDGINRERREIEGGMRDQALLMAESLFQEDEEPPPAISVFDPDFHEGVVGIVASRIKDKLHRPTFVFAASSAPGKAHELKGSGRSIPGFHLRDALDLVAKRHPGVLLKFGGHAMAAGCTVAEEAFDVFEQALAQVAREWLDAAALTRRIETDGPLAPEYCRADMVDTLHREVWGQGFAPPTFSEEVQVLSQRLVGEAKNHLSIKLMHQGHPVDAIWFGHT
;
A
#
# COMPACT_ATOMS: atom_id res chain seq x y z
N ALA A 1 -15.68 10.58 -2.76
CA ALA A 1 -16.55 10.93 -1.63
C ALA A 1 -16.46 12.43 -1.39
N ASP A 2 -17.61 13.07 -1.17
CA ASP A 2 -17.65 14.49 -0.82
C ASP A 2 -17.15 14.67 0.62
N MET A 3 -16.13 15.49 0.82
CA MET A 3 -15.59 15.80 2.15
C MET A 3 -16.58 16.59 3.02
N THR A 4 -17.58 17.23 2.41
CA THR A 4 -18.60 18.03 3.11
C THR A 4 -19.32 17.23 4.19
N LEU A 5 -19.71 15.99 3.90
CA LEU A 5 -20.36 15.10 4.88
C LEU A 5 -19.46 14.79 6.08
N GLY A 6 -18.15 14.58 5.83
CA GLY A 6 -17.18 14.34 6.91
C GLY A 6 -16.97 15.57 7.79
N ILE A 7 -16.87 16.74 7.18
CA ILE A 7 -16.74 18.03 7.90
C ILE A 7 -18.00 18.29 8.73
N GLU A 8 -19.19 18.14 8.13
CA GLU A 8 -20.47 18.33 8.84
C GLU A 8 -20.59 17.37 10.03
N CYS A 9 -20.21 16.09 9.86
CA CYS A 9 -20.23 15.09 10.93
C CYS A 9 -19.37 15.48 12.14
N LEU A 10 -18.22 16.13 11.89
CA LEU A 10 -17.28 16.57 12.94
C LEU A 10 -17.67 17.90 13.59
N LEU A 11 -18.45 18.75 12.91
CA LEU A 11 -18.76 20.09 13.34
C LEU A 11 -20.17 20.25 13.92
N THR A 12 -21.09 19.31 13.68
CA THR A 12 -22.48 19.42 14.19
C THR A 12 -22.55 19.18 15.69
N ASP A 13 -23.27 20.05 16.39
CA ASP A 13 -23.62 19.88 17.81
C ASP A 13 -24.88 19.01 18.02
N ASP A 14 -25.60 18.66 16.95
CA ASP A 14 -26.77 17.80 16.99
C ASP A 14 -26.35 16.32 16.96
N ALA A 15 -26.52 15.64 18.09
CA ALA A 15 -26.18 14.22 18.24
C ALA A 15 -26.97 13.30 17.27
N GLY A 16 -28.25 13.62 16.96
CA GLY A 16 -29.03 12.87 15.97
C GLY A 16 -28.46 13.01 14.59
N ARG A 17 -28.14 14.24 14.16
CA ARG A 17 -27.51 14.52 12.89
C ARG A 17 -26.13 13.89 12.77
N ALA A 18 -25.33 13.96 13.83
CA ALA A 18 -24.01 13.30 13.87
C ALA A 18 -24.12 11.79 13.64
N ALA A 19 -25.08 11.12 14.27
CA ALA A 19 -25.31 9.69 14.12
C ALA A 19 -25.75 9.31 12.69
N GLU A 20 -26.63 10.09 12.07
CA GLU A 20 -27.04 9.89 10.66
C GLU A 20 -25.86 10.03 9.69
N LEU A 21 -25.04 11.07 9.87
CA LEU A 21 -23.87 11.31 9.05
C LEU A 21 -22.82 10.21 9.23
N ALA A 22 -22.58 9.77 10.46
CA ALA A 22 -21.67 8.66 10.76
C ALA A 22 -22.11 7.35 10.09
N ALA A 23 -23.43 7.03 10.13
CA ALA A 23 -23.98 5.86 9.45
C ALA A 23 -23.81 5.95 7.92
N THR A 24 -24.03 7.14 7.35
CA THR A 24 -23.83 7.39 5.92
C THR A 24 -22.36 7.22 5.52
N LEU A 25 -21.42 7.77 6.31
CA LEU A 25 -19.99 7.63 6.09
C LEU A 25 -19.50 6.19 6.22
N ASP A 26 -20.08 5.42 7.16
CA ASP A 26 -19.78 3.98 7.28
C ASP A 26 -20.27 3.19 6.06
N GLY A 27 -21.45 3.50 5.52
CA GLY A 27 -21.94 2.94 4.25
C GLY A 27 -20.98 3.21 3.09
N ILE A 28 -20.62 4.47 2.88
CA ILE A 28 -19.65 4.88 1.86
C ILE A 28 -18.29 4.17 2.04
N ASN A 29 -17.85 3.99 3.28
CA ASN A 29 -16.59 3.30 3.56
C ASN A 29 -16.67 1.79 3.29
N ARG A 30 -17.83 1.15 3.47
CA ARG A 30 -18.04 -0.26 3.06
C ARG A 30 -17.99 -0.42 1.55
N GLU A 31 -18.73 0.40 0.80
CA GLU A 31 -18.67 0.41 -0.67
C GLU A 31 -17.23 0.62 -1.19
N ARG A 32 -16.52 1.58 -0.59
CA ARG A 32 -15.11 1.81 -0.93
C ARG A 32 -14.25 0.57 -0.71
N ARG A 33 -14.45 -0.18 0.38
CA ARG A 33 -13.70 -1.42 0.68
C ARG A 33 -14.00 -2.54 -0.32
N GLU A 34 -15.23 -2.64 -0.77
CA GLU A 34 -15.63 -3.62 -1.80
C GLU A 34 -14.97 -3.31 -3.13
N ILE A 35 -15.03 -2.04 -3.58
CA ILE A 35 -14.34 -1.57 -4.80
C ILE A 35 -12.82 -1.79 -4.68
N GLU A 36 -12.24 -1.42 -3.54
CA GLU A 36 -10.80 -1.63 -3.27
C GLU A 36 -10.42 -3.10 -3.38
N GLY A 37 -11.22 -4.00 -2.78
CA GLY A 37 -10.97 -5.45 -2.82
C GLY A 37 -10.93 -6.00 -4.24
N GLY A 38 -11.94 -5.71 -5.04
CA GLY A 38 -12.01 -6.16 -6.43
C GLY A 38 -10.87 -5.60 -7.29
N MET A 39 -10.62 -4.29 -7.20
CA MET A 39 -9.52 -3.66 -7.92
C MET A 39 -8.15 -4.17 -7.49
N ARG A 40 -7.95 -4.41 -6.20
CA ARG A 40 -6.69 -4.96 -5.69
C ARG A 40 -6.39 -6.31 -6.31
N ASP A 41 -7.36 -7.22 -6.30
CA ASP A 41 -7.16 -8.58 -6.79
C ASP A 41 -6.90 -8.58 -8.30
N GLN A 42 -7.64 -7.78 -9.06
CA GLN A 42 -7.41 -7.61 -10.50
C GLN A 42 -6.04 -6.98 -10.78
N ALA A 43 -5.70 -5.89 -10.11
CA ALA A 43 -4.42 -5.20 -10.31
C ALA A 43 -3.21 -6.04 -9.90
N LEU A 44 -3.34 -6.89 -8.89
CA LEU A 44 -2.29 -7.85 -8.53
C LEU A 44 -2.10 -8.90 -9.62
N LEU A 45 -3.16 -9.47 -10.16
CA LEU A 45 -3.09 -10.41 -11.28
C LEU A 45 -2.42 -9.78 -12.51
N MET A 46 -2.78 -8.53 -12.83
CA MET A 46 -2.14 -7.78 -13.91
C MET A 46 -0.65 -7.56 -13.64
N ALA A 47 -0.29 -7.12 -12.44
CA ALA A 47 1.10 -6.90 -12.08
C ALA A 47 1.93 -8.19 -12.11
N GLU A 48 1.36 -9.30 -11.67
CA GLU A 48 2.01 -10.62 -11.71
C GLU A 48 2.13 -11.16 -13.15
N SER A 49 1.24 -10.78 -14.07
CA SER A 49 1.35 -11.17 -15.48
C SER A 49 2.47 -10.44 -16.25
N LEU A 50 3.08 -9.40 -15.66
CA LEU A 50 4.20 -8.67 -16.29
C LEU A 50 5.52 -9.46 -16.26
N PHE A 51 5.59 -10.58 -15.54
CA PHE A 51 6.78 -11.42 -15.41
C PHE A 51 6.37 -12.88 -15.17
N GLN A 52 7.27 -13.83 -15.49
CA GLN A 52 7.03 -15.26 -15.25
C GLN A 52 7.31 -15.62 -13.79
N GLU A 53 6.81 -16.79 -13.33
CA GLU A 53 6.98 -17.25 -11.93
C GLU A 53 8.45 -17.30 -11.47
N ASP A 54 9.37 -17.59 -12.38
CA ASP A 54 10.82 -17.68 -12.10
C ASP A 54 11.59 -16.38 -12.43
N GLU A 55 10.92 -15.31 -12.84
CA GLU A 55 11.53 -14.03 -13.18
C GLU A 55 11.33 -13.01 -12.05
N GLU A 56 12.32 -12.14 -11.86
CA GLU A 56 12.16 -11.01 -10.95
C GLU A 56 11.15 -9.99 -11.52
N PRO A 57 10.27 -9.43 -10.66
CA PRO A 57 9.38 -8.36 -11.08
C PRO A 57 10.15 -7.19 -11.71
N PRO A 58 9.56 -6.48 -12.70
CA PRO A 58 10.19 -5.28 -13.24
C PRO A 58 10.54 -4.29 -12.13
N PRO A 59 11.59 -3.47 -12.31
CA PRO A 59 12.10 -2.58 -11.25
C PRO A 59 11.12 -1.49 -10.82
N ALA A 60 10.12 -1.20 -11.65
CA ALA A 60 8.92 -0.42 -11.29
C ALA A 60 7.71 -1.01 -11.99
N ILE A 61 6.54 -0.88 -11.39
CA ILE A 61 5.29 -1.45 -11.89
C ILE A 61 4.32 -0.32 -12.20
N SER A 62 3.71 -0.39 -13.38
CA SER A 62 2.61 0.48 -13.79
C SER A 62 1.44 -0.37 -14.25
N VAL A 63 0.27 -0.15 -13.68
CA VAL A 63 -0.95 -0.91 -14.00
C VAL A 63 -2.07 0.07 -14.34
N PHE A 64 -2.76 -0.19 -15.43
CA PHE A 64 -3.95 0.54 -15.85
C PHE A 64 -5.04 -0.44 -16.29
N ASP A 65 -6.25 -0.16 -15.89
CA ASP A 65 -7.44 -0.82 -16.41
C ASP A 65 -8.57 0.22 -16.49
N PRO A 66 -9.34 0.26 -17.60
CA PRO A 66 -10.43 1.22 -17.78
C PRO A 66 -11.54 1.12 -16.72
N ASP A 67 -11.70 -0.05 -16.10
CA ASP A 67 -12.69 -0.29 -15.05
C ASP A 67 -12.20 0.12 -13.64
N PHE A 68 -10.95 0.56 -13.50
CA PHE A 68 -10.42 1.02 -12.23
C PHE A 68 -11.03 2.35 -11.79
N HIS A 69 -11.28 2.45 -10.48
CA HIS A 69 -11.85 3.64 -9.86
C HIS A 69 -10.77 4.58 -9.31
N GLU A 70 -10.71 5.84 -9.79
CA GLU A 70 -9.65 6.81 -9.43
C GLU A 70 -9.55 7.08 -7.91
N GLY A 71 -10.63 6.89 -7.14
CA GLY A 71 -10.66 7.12 -5.69
C GLY A 71 -9.89 6.09 -4.86
N VAL A 72 -9.52 4.93 -5.42
CA VAL A 72 -8.84 3.85 -4.67
C VAL A 72 -7.49 3.44 -5.26
N VAL A 73 -7.08 3.97 -6.43
CA VAL A 73 -5.79 3.64 -7.08
C VAL A 73 -4.59 3.77 -6.14
N GLY A 74 -4.59 4.75 -5.24
CA GLY A 74 -3.50 4.95 -4.29
C GLY A 74 -3.40 3.85 -3.23
N ILE A 75 -4.53 3.28 -2.82
CA ILE A 75 -4.57 2.17 -1.86
C ILE A 75 -4.11 0.90 -2.56
N VAL A 76 -4.59 0.65 -3.78
CA VAL A 76 -4.19 -0.49 -4.60
C VAL A 76 -2.69 -0.45 -4.91
N ALA A 77 -2.15 0.73 -5.29
CA ALA A 77 -0.71 0.91 -5.49
C ALA A 77 0.11 0.55 -4.22
N SER A 78 -0.39 0.89 -3.04
CA SER A 78 0.25 0.50 -1.79
C SER A 78 0.29 -1.02 -1.61
N ARG A 79 -0.81 -1.72 -1.90
CA ARG A 79 -0.89 -3.19 -1.76
C ARG A 79 0.05 -3.92 -2.71
N ILE A 80 0.10 -3.48 -3.98
CA ILE A 80 1.04 -4.07 -4.96
C ILE A 80 2.48 -3.81 -4.53
N LYS A 81 2.81 -2.57 -4.15
CA LYS A 81 4.12 -2.20 -3.64
C LYS A 81 4.52 -3.05 -2.43
N ASP A 82 3.60 -3.28 -1.48
CA ASP A 82 3.87 -4.09 -0.29
C ASP A 82 4.11 -5.58 -0.64
N LYS A 83 3.37 -6.11 -1.63
CA LYS A 83 3.51 -7.51 -2.06
C LYS A 83 4.78 -7.74 -2.88
N LEU A 84 5.03 -6.90 -3.89
CA LEU A 84 6.09 -7.11 -4.88
C LEU A 84 7.38 -6.35 -4.54
N HIS A 85 7.37 -5.48 -3.53
CA HIS A 85 8.49 -4.62 -3.14
C HIS A 85 9.08 -3.85 -4.32
N ARG A 86 8.22 -3.16 -5.09
CA ARG A 86 8.57 -2.34 -6.25
C ARG A 86 7.86 -0.99 -6.19
N PRO A 87 8.48 0.13 -6.60
CA PRO A 87 7.75 1.35 -6.87
C PRO A 87 6.59 1.05 -7.81
N THR A 88 5.39 1.46 -7.43
CA THR A 88 4.18 1.06 -8.16
C THR A 88 3.29 2.26 -8.42
N PHE A 89 2.84 2.41 -9.66
CA PHE A 89 1.75 3.30 -10.07
C PHE A 89 0.53 2.49 -10.49
N VAL A 90 -0.63 2.90 -10.02
CA VAL A 90 -1.92 2.38 -10.50
C VAL A 90 -2.72 3.54 -11.08
N PHE A 91 -3.27 3.32 -12.27
CA PHE A 91 -3.99 4.32 -13.03
C PHE A 91 -5.45 3.93 -13.22
N ALA A 92 -6.30 4.95 -13.27
CA ALA A 92 -7.70 4.87 -13.68
C ALA A 92 -7.97 5.96 -14.70
N ALA A 93 -8.99 5.77 -15.52
CA ALA A 93 -9.48 6.83 -16.40
C ALA A 93 -10.01 8.00 -15.56
N SER A 94 -9.80 9.22 -16.03
CA SER A 94 -10.29 10.42 -15.34
C SER A 94 -11.81 10.46 -15.35
N SER A 95 -12.43 10.61 -14.19
CA SER A 95 -13.88 10.83 -14.05
C SER A 95 -14.31 12.26 -14.39
N ALA A 96 -13.37 13.16 -14.69
CA ALA A 96 -13.69 14.54 -15.05
C ALA A 96 -14.36 14.61 -16.44
N PRO A 97 -15.45 15.40 -16.60
CA PRO A 97 -16.15 15.52 -17.87
C PRO A 97 -15.22 15.90 -19.03
N GLY A 98 -15.31 15.17 -20.14
CA GLY A 98 -14.50 15.39 -21.34
C GLY A 98 -13.03 14.98 -21.24
N LYS A 99 -12.61 14.31 -20.15
CA LYS A 99 -11.22 13.94 -19.88
C LYS A 99 -11.00 12.44 -19.71
N ALA A 100 -11.88 11.61 -20.27
CA ALA A 100 -11.75 10.14 -20.19
C ALA A 100 -10.45 9.60 -20.81
N HIS A 101 -9.83 10.35 -21.73
CA HIS A 101 -8.54 10.05 -22.34
C HIS A 101 -7.32 10.42 -21.46
N GLU A 102 -7.56 11.06 -20.32
CA GLU A 102 -6.53 11.31 -19.30
C GLU A 102 -6.56 10.21 -18.25
N LEU A 103 -5.42 9.62 -17.94
CA LEU A 103 -5.26 8.65 -16.87
C LEU A 103 -4.74 9.31 -15.59
N LYS A 104 -5.42 9.06 -14.49
CA LYS A 104 -5.03 9.53 -13.15
C LYS A 104 -4.25 8.43 -12.44
N GLY A 105 -2.96 8.64 -12.27
CA GLY A 105 -2.06 7.71 -11.59
C GLY A 105 -1.78 8.12 -10.16
N SER A 106 -1.76 7.14 -9.27
CA SER A 106 -1.27 7.30 -7.91
C SER A 106 -0.16 6.30 -7.64
N GLY A 107 1.00 6.81 -7.25
CA GLY A 107 2.20 6.02 -7.01
C GLY A 107 2.55 5.86 -5.54
N ARG A 108 3.16 4.72 -5.23
CA ARG A 108 3.77 4.40 -3.93
C ARG A 108 5.16 3.86 -4.15
N SER A 109 6.08 4.26 -3.27
CA SER A 109 7.51 3.92 -3.40
C SER A 109 8.00 2.96 -2.33
N ILE A 110 9.19 2.46 -2.57
CA ILE A 110 10.04 1.74 -1.62
C ILE A 110 11.21 2.64 -1.18
N PRO A 111 11.88 2.34 -0.06
CA PRO A 111 13.10 3.04 0.33
C PRO A 111 14.14 3.06 -0.81
N GLY A 112 14.83 4.19 -0.97
CA GLY A 112 15.82 4.38 -2.02
C GLY A 112 15.28 4.92 -3.35
N PHE A 113 13.97 4.99 -3.56
CA PHE A 113 13.38 5.53 -4.79
C PHE A 113 12.48 6.73 -4.53
N HIS A 114 12.94 7.93 -4.88
CA HIS A 114 12.19 9.17 -4.68
C HIS A 114 11.22 9.42 -5.84
N LEU A 115 9.93 9.09 -5.65
CA LEU A 115 8.91 9.15 -6.73
C LEU A 115 8.81 10.51 -7.41
N ARG A 116 8.78 11.60 -6.61
CA ARG A 116 8.62 12.95 -7.18
C ARG A 116 9.78 13.31 -8.12
N ASP A 117 11.01 12.94 -7.75
CA ASP A 117 12.21 13.21 -8.55
C ASP A 117 12.26 12.29 -9.77
N ALA A 118 11.80 11.03 -9.64
CA ALA A 118 11.67 10.11 -10.76
C ALA A 118 10.69 10.64 -11.81
N LEU A 119 9.52 11.16 -11.38
CA LEU A 119 8.57 11.79 -12.29
C LEU A 119 9.14 13.05 -12.97
N ASP A 120 9.90 13.86 -12.24
CA ASP A 120 10.58 15.02 -12.82
C ASP A 120 11.59 14.62 -13.89
N LEU A 121 12.34 13.54 -13.65
CA LEU A 121 13.29 13.00 -14.63
C LEU A 121 12.58 12.41 -15.85
N VAL A 122 11.48 11.67 -15.66
CA VAL A 122 10.63 11.18 -16.75
C VAL A 122 10.12 12.35 -17.59
N ALA A 123 9.58 13.40 -16.96
CA ALA A 123 9.07 14.58 -17.67
C ALA A 123 10.15 15.30 -18.50
N LYS A 124 11.38 15.35 -17.99
CA LYS A 124 12.52 15.95 -18.69
C LYS A 124 13.02 15.10 -19.87
N ARG A 125 13.04 13.78 -19.71
CA ARG A 125 13.51 12.85 -20.76
C ARG A 125 12.47 12.63 -21.85
N HIS A 126 11.18 12.69 -21.49
CA HIS A 126 10.03 12.44 -22.37
C HIS A 126 9.02 13.58 -22.27
N PRO A 127 9.31 14.75 -22.88
CA PRO A 127 8.41 15.90 -22.85
C PRO A 127 7.01 15.55 -23.37
N GLY A 128 5.97 15.93 -22.64
CA GLY A 128 4.57 15.70 -22.99
C GLY A 128 3.96 14.39 -22.48
N VAL A 129 4.75 13.43 -22.00
CA VAL A 129 4.23 12.18 -21.40
C VAL A 129 3.46 12.45 -20.11
N LEU A 130 3.97 13.34 -19.26
CA LEU A 130 3.31 13.77 -18.03
C LEU A 130 2.58 15.10 -18.25
N LEU A 131 1.25 15.09 -18.16
CA LEU A 131 0.42 16.31 -18.25
C LEU A 131 0.48 17.10 -16.93
N LYS A 132 0.46 16.38 -15.80
CA LYS A 132 0.61 16.92 -14.44
C LYS A 132 1.25 15.87 -13.56
N PHE A 133 2.02 16.29 -12.58
CA PHE A 133 2.53 15.43 -11.53
C PHE A 133 2.88 16.23 -10.28
N GLY A 134 2.93 15.53 -9.14
CA GLY A 134 3.30 16.10 -7.85
C GLY A 134 3.31 15.06 -6.77
N GLY A 135 3.85 15.42 -5.61
CA GLY A 135 3.94 14.52 -4.47
C GLY A 135 5.27 14.63 -3.74
N HIS A 136 5.63 13.57 -3.07
CA HIS A 136 6.82 13.45 -2.22
C HIS A 136 7.60 12.18 -2.56
N ALA A 137 8.61 11.85 -1.74
CA ALA A 137 9.47 10.69 -1.96
C ALA A 137 8.69 9.37 -2.05
N MET A 138 7.77 9.12 -1.10
CA MET A 138 7.10 7.83 -0.94
C MET A 138 5.72 7.75 -1.59
N ALA A 139 5.13 8.87 -1.98
CA ALA A 139 3.82 8.93 -2.61
C ALA A 139 3.75 10.11 -3.58
N ALA A 140 3.29 9.85 -4.79
CA ALA A 140 3.12 10.86 -5.83
C ALA A 140 1.90 10.56 -6.69
N GLY A 141 1.34 11.60 -7.30
CA GLY A 141 0.29 11.49 -8.29
C GLY A 141 0.74 12.05 -9.63
N CYS A 142 0.22 11.51 -10.71
CA CYS A 142 0.43 12.05 -12.05
C CYS A 142 -0.81 11.92 -12.92
N THR A 143 -0.79 12.65 -14.03
CA THR A 143 -1.78 12.53 -15.10
C THR A 143 -1.02 12.29 -16.39
N VAL A 144 -1.36 11.25 -17.11
CA VAL A 144 -0.82 10.90 -18.44
C VAL A 144 -1.95 10.86 -19.45
N ALA A 145 -1.67 11.13 -20.71
CA ALA A 145 -2.60 10.79 -21.78
C ALA A 145 -2.60 9.26 -21.94
N GLU A 146 -3.76 8.65 -22.21
CA GLU A 146 -3.87 7.19 -22.35
C GLU A 146 -2.90 6.64 -23.40
N GLU A 147 -2.79 7.33 -24.55
CA GLU A 147 -1.84 7.00 -25.62
C GLU A 147 -0.36 7.07 -25.23
N ALA A 148 -0.03 7.76 -24.13
CA ALA A 148 1.33 7.90 -23.62
C ALA A 148 1.63 6.93 -22.46
N PHE A 149 0.70 6.07 -22.09
CA PHE A 149 0.86 5.16 -20.93
C PHE A 149 2.07 4.23 -21.09
N ASP A 150 2.22 3.58 -22.22
CA ASP A 150 3.34 2.66 -22.48
C ASP A 150 4.70 3.36 -22.41
N VAL A 151 4.76 4.61 -22.90
CA VAL A 151 5.99 5.42 -22.81
C VAL A 151 6.29 5.78 -21.37
N PHE A 152 5.28 6.14 -20.59
CA PHE A 152 5.41 6.40 -19.15
C PHE A 152 5.94 5.16 -18.41
N GLU A 153 5.32 3.99 -18.62
CA GLU A 153 5.70 2.73 -17.99
C GLU A 153 7.17 2.40 -18.25
N GLN A 154 7.60 2.43 -19.52
CA GLN A 154 8.97 2.15 -19.91
C GLN A 154 9.96 3.17 -19.32
N ALA A 155 9.62 4.46 -19.36
CA ALA A 155 10.45 5.51 -18.81
C ALA A 155 10.63 5.40 -17.30
N LEU A 156 9.55 5.11 -16.56
CA LEU A 156 9.61 4.92 -15.11
C LEU A 156 10.44 3.67 -14.75
N ALA A 157 10.23 2.56 -15.46
CA ALA A 157 11.00 1.34 -15.27
C ALA A 157 12.51 1.56 -15.59
N GLN A 158 12.83 2.40 -16.58
CA GLN A 158 14.21 2.76 -16.90
C GLN A 158 14.84 3.58 -15.77
N VAL A 159 14.15 4.59 -15.23
CA VAL A 159 14.64 5.37 -14.08
C VAL A 159 14.84 4.47 -12.86
N ALA A 160 13.92 3.53 -12.62
CA ALA A 160 14.05 2.59 -11.53
C ALA A 160 15.26 1.67 -11.69
N ARG A 161 15.55 1.17 -12.90
CA ARG A 161 16.78 0.39 -13.19
C ARG A 161 18.07 1.17 -12.93
N GLU A 162 18.04 2.46 -13.17
CA GLU A 162 19.21 3.32 -12.96
C GLU A 162 19.45 3.66 -11.48
N TRP A 163 18.41 3.76 -10.69
CA TRP A 163 18.48 4.24 -9.31
C TRP A 163 18.44 3.15 -8.25
N LEU A 164 17.86 1.98 -8.56
CA LEU A 164 17.71 0.87 -7.63
C LEU A 164 18.69 -0.25 -7.97
N ASP A 165 19.48 -0.65 -7.01
CA ASP A 165 20.27 -1.87 -7.09
C ASP A 165 19.49 -3.10 -6.59
N ALA A 166 20.04 -4.29 -6.74
CA ALA A 166 19.43 -5.54 -6.30
C ALA A 166 19.16 -5.56 -4.79
N ALA A 167 19.97 -4.85 -3.99
CA ALA A 167 19.78 -4.79 -2.55
C ALA A 167 18.55 -3.96 -2.17
N ALA A 168 18.30 -2.84 -2.86
CA ALA A 168 17.11 -2.01 -2.68
C ALA A 168 15.83 -2.72 -3.15
N LEU A 169 15.92 -3.59 -4.16
CA LEU A 169 14.81 -4.39 -4.68
C LEU A 169 14.52 -5.65 -3.85
N THR A 170 15.40 -6.00 -2.92
CA THR A 170 15.20 -7.13 -2.01
C THR A 170 14.51 -6.64 -0.74
N ARG A 171 13.33 -7.19 -0.45
CA ARG A 171 12.60 -6.87 0.77
C ARG A 171 13.39 -7.34 1.98
N ARG A 172 13.77 -6.41 2.85
CA ARG A 172 14.41 -6.69 4.14
C ARG A 172 13.52 -6.24 5.28
N ILE A 173 13.48 -7.02 6.34
CA ILE A 173 12.87 -6.65 7.61
C ILE A 173 14.02 -6.34 8.56
N GLU A 174 14.14 -5.07 8.95
CA GLU A 174 15.07 -4.68 9.99
C GLU A 174 14.47 -5.04 11.35
N THR A 175 15.27 -5.65 12.21
CA THR A 175 14.81 -6.08 13.53
C THR A 175 15.77 -5.60 14.63
N ASP A 176 15.21 -5.37 15.80
CA ASP A 176 15.94 -4.97 17.01
C ASP A 176 16.47 -6.18 17.80
N GLY A 177 16.46 -7.36 17.17
CA GLY A 177 16.87 -8.61 17.80
C GLY A 177 15.76 -9.28 18.61
N PRO A 178 16.07 -10.25 19.48
CA PRO A 178 15.08 -10.93 20.30
C PRO A 178 14.54 -10.04 21.41
N LEU A 179 13.26 -10.23 21.77
CA LEU A 179 12.67 -9.58 22.94
C LEU A 179 13.02 -10.39 24.18
N ALA A 180 13.67 -9.76 25.16
CA ALA A 180 14.00 -10.45 26.41
C ALA A 180 12.71 -10.87 27.16
N PRO A 181 12.72 -12.04 27.84
CA PRO A 181 11.53 -12.66 28.45
C PRO A 181 10.74 -11.74 29.38
N GLU A 182 11.46 -10.97 30.17
CA GLU A 182 10.88 -10.02 31.11
C GLU A 182 10.03 -8.93 30.48
N TYR A 183 10.20 -8.69 29.17
CA TYR A 183 9.41 -7.72 28.37
C TYR A 183 8.28 -8.36 27.56
N CYS A 184 8.19 -9.70 27.49
CA CYS A 184 7.08 -10.41 26.85
C CYS A 184 5.79 -10.35 27.69
N ARG A 185 5.24 -9.15 27.89
CA ARG A 185 4.08 -8.88 28.73
C ARG A 185 3.25 -7.71 28.21
N ALA A 186 1.97 -7.66 28.63
CA ALA A 186 1.00 -6.72 28.07
C ALA A 186 1.37 -5.24 28.30
N ASP A 187 1.96 -4.90 29.45
CA ASP A 187 2.37 -3.52 29.76
C ASP A 187 3.51 -3.00 28.86
N MET A 188 4.35 -3.90 28.35
CA MET A 188 5.32 -3.52 27.30
C MET A 188 4.62 -3.14 26.00
N VAL A 189 3.60 -3.90 25.60
CA VAL A 189 2.77 -3.57 24.43
C VAL A 189 2.09 -2.21 24.62
N ASP A 190 1.51 -1.96 25.80
CA ASP A 190 0.91 -0.67 26.13
C ASP A 190 1.93 0.48 26.09
N THR A 191 3.17 0.23 26.52
CA THR A 191 4.26 1.21 26.43
C THR A 191 4.56 1.54 24.96
N LEU A 192 4.74 0.53 24.12
CA LEU A 192 5.00 0.71 22.68
C LEU A 192 3.84 1.44 21.98
N HIS A 193 2.58 1.17 22.35
CA HIS A 193 1.42 1.84 21.76
C HIS A 193 1.27 3.30 22.20
N ARG A 194 1.85 3.71 23.31
CA ARG A 194 1.85 5.11 23.75
C ARG A 194 2.92 5.97 23.11
N GLU A 195 3.96 5.33 22.57
CA GLU A 195 5.03 6.04 21.89
C GLU A 195 4.58 6.50 20.49
N VAL A 196 5.25 7.50 19.97
CA VAL A 196 4.95 8.08 18.65
C VAL A 196 5.91 7.52 17.62
N TRP A 197 5.40 6.69 16.74
CA TRP A 197 6.13 6.10 15.63
C TRP A 197 5.74 6.78 14.31
N GLY A 198 6.62 6.76 13.32
CA GLY A 198 6.38 7.38 12.02
C GLY A 198 7.35 6.93 10.94
N GLN A 199 7.25 7.54 9.79
CA GLN A 199 8.00 7.14 8.59
C GLN A 199 9.53 7.18 8.78
N GLY A 200 10.06 8.12 9.57
CA GLY A 200 11.48 8.25 9.89
C GLY A 200 11.88 7.63 11.23
N PHE A 201 10.94 7.05 11.95
CA PHE A 201 11.15 6.43 13.27
C PHE A 201 10.15 5.29 13.44
N ALA A 202 10.48 4.13 12.89
CA ALA A 202 9.62 2.95 12.90
C ALA A 202 9.49 2.36 14.31
N PRO A 203 8.36 1.69 14.63
CA PRO A 203 8.25 0.94 15.88
C PRO A 203 9.27 -0.22 15.88
N PRO A 204 9.78 -0.62 17.07
CA PRO A 204 10.70 -1.73 17.16
C PRO A 204 10.05 -3.02 16.66
N THR A 205 10.85 -3.82 15.96
CA THR A 205 10.46 -5.14 15.44
C THR A 205 11.38 -6.18 16.06
N PHE A 206 10.80 -7.14 16.78
CA PHE A 206 11.57 -8.19 17.42
C PHE A 206 11.53 -9.47 16.58
N SER A 207 12.64 -10.21 16.55
CA SER A 207 12.79 -11.45 15.80
C SER A 207 13.60 -12.46 16.57
N GLU A 208 13.07 -13.66 16.68
CA GLU A 208 13.76 -14.80 17.26
C GLU A 208 13.23 -16.11 16.71
N GLU A 209 14.01 -17.17 16.83
CA GLU A 209 13.58 -18.51 16.45
C GLU A 209 12.76 -19.13 17.57
N VAL A 210 11.58 -19.66 17.24
CA VAL A 210 10.66 -20.28 18.18
C VAL A 210 10.16 -21.62 17.64
N GLN A 211 9.86 -22.56 18.55
CA GLN A 211 9.25 -23.83 18.19
C GLN A 211 7.73 -23.66 18.03
N VAL A 212 7.20 -24.02 16.86
CA VAL A 212 5.76 -24.09 16.64
C VAL A 212 5.20 -25.39 17.22
N LEU A 213 4.28 -25.26 18.16
CA LEU A 213 3.59 -26.40 18.79
C LEU A 213 2.34 -26.81 18.02
N SER A 214 1.57 -25.84 17.56
CA SER A 214 0.39 -26.06 16.72
C SER A 214 0.01 -24.78 15.97
N GLN A 215 -0.71 -24.94 14.86
CA GLN A 215 -1.23 -23.83 14.08
C GLN A 215 -2.60 -24.16 13.49
N ARG A 216 -3.45 -23.15 13.33
CA ARG A 216 -4.76 -23.27 12.69
C ARG A 216 -5.21 -21.97 12.04
N LEU A 217 -5.93 -22.07 10.93
CA LEU A 217 -6.57 -20.92 10.32
C LEU A 217 -7.78 -20.47 11.15
N VAL A 218 -7.91 -19.17 11.38
CA VAL A 218 -8.97 -18.54 12.16
C VAL A 218 -9.52 -17.32 11.43
N GLY A 219 -10.63 -16.77 11.95
CA GLY A 219 -11.39 -15.70 11.31
C GLY A 219 -12.47 -16.23 10.39
N GLU A 220 -13.46 -15.42 10.08
CA GLU A 220 -14.60 -15.78 9.24
C GLU A 220 -14.16 -16.19 7.83
N ALA A 221 -13.19 -15.46 7.25
CA ALA A 221 -12.60 -15.74 5.95
C ALA A 221 -11.42 -16.73 6.01
N LYS A 222 -11.08 -17.29 7.20
CA LYS A 222 -9.92 -18.18 7.42
C LYS A 222 -8.58 -17.62 6.88
N ASN A 223 -8.43 -16.31 6.95
CA ASN A 223 -7.27 -15.57 6.47
C ASN A 223 -6.33 -15.09 7.57
N HIS A 224 -6.44 -15.64 8.77
CA HIS A 224 -5.52 -15.41 9.88
C HIS A 224 -5.00 -16.75 10.38
N LEU A 225 -3.75 -16.77 10.83
CA LEU A 225 -3.13 -17.96 11.40
C LEU A 225 -2.97 -17.78 12.91
N SER A 226 -3.69 -18.59 13.68
CA SER A 226 -3.46 -18.72 15.13
C SER A 226 -2.39 -19.74 15.35
N ILE A 227 -1.36 -19.38 16.10
CA ILE A 227 -0.16 -20.19 16.30
C ILE A 227 0.08 -20.34 17.80
N LYS A 228 0.38 -21.56 18.24
CA LYS A 228 0.89 -21.80 19.58
C LYS A 228 2.38 -22.04 19.50
N LEU A 229 3.17 -21.24 20.19
CA LEU A 229 4.62 -21.24 20.15
C LEU A 229 5.18 -21.69 21.49
N MET A 230 6.36 -22.33 21.49
CA MET A 230 7.19 -22.47 22.67
C MET A 230 8.24 -21.36 22.67
N HIS A 231 8.09 -20.40 23.56
CA HIS A 231 9.01 -19.28 23.72
C HIS A 231 9.68 -19.39 25.09
N GLN A 232 10.98 -19.62 25.10
CA GLN A 232 11.82 -19.72 26.30
C GLN A 232 11.26 -20.65 27.38
N GLY A 233 10.76 -21.83 26.99
CA GLY A 233 10.19 -22.83 27.88
C GLY A 233 8.73 -22.63 28.28
N HIS A 234 8.09 -21.59 27.80
CA HIS A 234 6.67 -21.30 28.08
C HIS A 234 5.83 -21.30 26.77
N PRO A 235 4.63 -21.91 26.78
CA PRO A 235 3.73 -21.83 25.63
C PRO A 235 3.11 -20.43 25.53
N VAL A 236 3.18 -19.83 24.36
CA VAL A 236 2.63 -18.49 24.04
C VAL A 236 1.67 -18.63 22.87
N ASP A 237 0.53 -17.95 22.95
CA ASP A 237 -0.42 -17.82 21.83
C ASP A 237 -0.04 -16.60 20.99
N ALA A 238 0.01 -16.80 19.67
CA ALA A 238 0.31 -15.77 18.69
C ALA A 238 -0.73 -15.79 17.56
N ILE A 239 -0.86 -14.70 16.87
CA ILE A 239 -1.71 -14.58 15.69
C ILE A 239 -0.98 -13.84 14.57
N TRP A 240 -1.03 -14.41 13.36
CA TRP A 240 -0.59 -13.76 12.14
C TRP A 240 -1.83 -13.32 11.34
N PHE A 241 -2.08 -12.03 11.36
CA PHE A 241 -3.20 -11.43 10.62
C PHE A 241 -2.89 -11.35 9.12
N GLY A 242 -3.90 -11.66 8.30
CA GLY A 242 -3.76 -11.60 6.84
C GLY A 242 -2.79 -12.64 6.26
N HIS A 243 -2.68 -13.81 6.91
CA HIS A 243 -1.91 -14.94 6.39
C HIS A 243 -2.65 -15.53 5.18
N THR A 244 -2.15 -15.28 3.97
CA THR A 244 -2.62 -15.82 2.67
C THR A 244 -1.45 -16.34 1.89
#